data_6b9b4e8c5fd96819d80064c026ee52ef
#
_entry.id   6b9b4e8c5fd96819d80064c026ee52ef
#
_cell.length_a   1.000
_cell.length_b   1.000
_cell.length_c   1.000
_cell.angle_alpha   90.00
_cell.angle_beta   90.00
_cell.angle_gamma   90.00
#
_symmetry.space_group_name_H-M   'P 1'
#
loop_
_entity.id
_entity.type
_entity.pdbx_description
1 polymer ?
#
loop_
_entity_poly.entity_id
_entity_poly.type
_entity_poly.pdbx_seq_one_letter_code
_entity_poly.pdbx_strand_id
1 'polypeptide(L)'
;MKIAALQMVSTPDLGRNLEAAGRLIALAAEAGAALAALPEYFCLLGRRDTDKLTLAEAPGQGPIQQFLSDAARRHGLWIVGGTLPMAVQGRPDQVRNTCLVFGPDGGVRARYDKIHLFAFDNGREQYDEARVLERGDEPVAFMAAGHRVGLSVCYDLRFPELYRALAFAPGQPPCDVLCVPSAFTYTTGQAHWELLLRARAVENQCYVIAPAQGGTHENGRRTWGHSMIVGPWGEVLACRQEGEGVVLAELDSARLAEVRQQLPALQHRRL
;
A
#
# COMPACT_ATOMS: atom_id res chain seq x y z
N MET A 1 -9.41 -7.44 -14.57
CA MET A 1 -9.10 -8.03 -13.25
C MET A 1 -9.70 -7.16 -12.16
N LYS A 2 -10.55 -7.71 -11.29
CA LYS A 2 -11.12 -6.92 -10.18
C LYS A 2 -10.09 -6.75 -9.06
N ILE A 3 -9.90 -5.52 -8.58
CA ILE A 3 -8.96 -5.15 -7.52
C ILE A 3 -9.68 -4.49 -6.36
N ALA A 4 -9.17 -4.69 -5.13
CA ALA A 4 -9.77 -4.19 -3.90
C ALA A 4 -8.77 -3.41 -3.05
N ALA A 5 -9.07 -2.15 -2.73
CA ALA A 5 -8.39 -1.38 -1.69
C ALA A 5 -9.19 -1.48 -0.38
N LEU A 6 -8.54 -1.93 0.69
CA LEU A 6 -9.18 -2.14 1.99
C LEU A 6 -8.90 -0.95 2.90
N GLN A 7 -9.94 -0.29 3.41
CA GLN A 7 -9.82 0.79 4.39
C GLN A 7 -10.00 0.24 5.79
N MET A 8 -9.08 0.61 6.68
CA MET A 8 -9.11 0.18 8.08
C MET A 8 -9.03 1.38 9.03
N VAL A 9 -9.42 1.15 10.29
CA VAL A 9 -9.18 2.04 11.41
C VAL A 9 -8.44 1.23 12.48
N SER A 10 -7.16 0.96 12.21
CA SER A 10 -6.36 0.08 13.06
C SER A 10 -6.17 0.62 14.48
N THR A 11 -6.07 -0.30 15.42
CA THR A 11 -5.99 -0.07 16.87
C THR A 11 -4.60 -0.46 17.39
N PRO A 12 -4.30 -0.23 18.67
CA PRO A 12 -3.10 -0.78 19.33
C PRO A 12 -3.15 -2.30 19.57
N ASP A 13 -4.24 -2.98 19.25
CA ASP A 13 -4.43 -4.43 19.47
C ASP A 13 -4.27 -5.22 18.18
N LEU A 14 -3.25 -6.08 18.11
CA LEU A 14 -2.96 -6.92 16.95
C LEU A 14 -4.15 -7.84 16.60
N GLY A 15 -4.75 -8.50 17.61
CA GLY A 15 -5.80 -9.49 17.37
C GLY A 15 -7.03 -8.86 16.71
N ARG A 16 -7.47 -7.71 17.22
CA ARG A 16 -8.59 -6.94 16.66
C ARG A 16 -8.29 -6.47 15.22
N ASN A 17 -7.06 -6.07 14.97
CA ASN A 17 -6.66 -5.61 13.62
C ASN A 17 -6.61 -6.77 12.63
N LEU A 18 -6.09 -7.94 13.02
CA LEU A 18 -6.10 -9.13 12.16
C LEU A 18 -7.52 -9.62 11.89
N GLU A 19 -8.40 -9.57 12.89
CA GLU A 19 -9.82 -9.91 12.71
C GLU A 19 -10.51 -8.95 11.72
N ALA A 20 -10.30 -7.63 11.85
CA ALA A 20 -10.84 -6.63 10.93
C ALA A 20 -10.31 -6.83 9.50
N ALA A 21 -8.99 -7.04 9.36
CA ALA A 21 -8.37 -7.34 8.06
C ALA A 21 -8.96 -8.60 7.44
N GLY A 22 -9.15 -9.67 8.23
CA GLY A 22 -9.74 -10.93 7.76
C GLY A 22 -11.16 -10.76 7.23
N ARG A 23 -12.01 -10.00 7.93
CA ARG A 23 -13.37 -9.68 7.46
C ARG A 23 -13.35 -8.91 6.13
N LEU A 24 -12.46 -7.90 5.99
CA LEU A 24 -12.37 -7.10 4.78
C LEU A 24 -11.82 -7.90 3.60
N ILE A 25 -10.84 -8.78 3.81
CA ILE A 25 -10.31 -9.69 2.79
C ILE A 25 -11.41 -10.64 2.32
N ALA A 26 -12.20 -11.21 3.24
CA ALA A 26 -13.32 -12.10 2.87
C ALA A 26 -14.36 -11.36 2.01
N LEU A 27 -14.75 -10.13 2.39
CA LEU A 27 -15.67 -9.31 1.61
C LEU A 27 -15.12 -8.99 0.21
N ALA A 28 -13.82 -8.71 0.09
CA ALA A 28 -13.19 -8.50 -1.22
C ALA A 28 -13.23 -9.77 -2.08
N ALA A 29 -12.97 -10.94 -1.48
CA ALA A 29 -13.05 -12.23 -2.16
C ALA A 29 -14.47 -12.55 -2.62
N GLU A 30 -15.48 -12.39 -1.76
CA GLU A 30 -16.89 -12.57 -2.08
C GLU A 30 -17.36 -11.65 -3.22
N ALA A 31 -16.81 -10.44 -3.27
CA ALA A 31 -17.05 -9.50 -4.38
C ALA A 31 -16.31 -9.87 -5.68
N GLY A 32 -15.52 -10.96 -5.69
CA GLY A 32 -14.79 -11.45 -6.85
C GLY A 32 -13.49 -10.71 -7.14
N ALA A 33 -12.86 -10.07 -6.16
CA ALA A 33 -11.53 -9.49 -6.32
C ALA A 33 -10.50 -10.60 -6.59
N ALA A 34 -9.54 -10.33 -7.46
CA ALA A 34 -8.37 -11.18 -7.68
C ALA A 34 -7.15 -10.70 -6.89
N LEU A 35 -7.13 -9.41 -6.54
CA LEU A 35 -6.09 -8.79 -5.72
C LEU A 35 -6.75 -7.88 -4.68
N ALA A 36 -6.33 -8.04 -3.42
CA ALA A 36 -6.71 -7.16 -2.32
C ALA A 36 -5.45 -6.53 -1.69
N ALA A 37 -5.54 -5.24 -1.36
CA ALA A 37 -4.46 -4.49 -0.73
C ALA A 37 -4.91 -3.91 0.61
N LEU A 38 -4.15 -4.19 1.67
CA LEU A 38 -4.31 -3.66 3.02
C LEU A 38 -3.57 -2.33 3.17
N PRO A 39 -3.96 -1.44 4.10
CA PRO A 39 -3.29 -0.16 4.33
C PRO A 39 -1.97 -0.31 5.09
N GLU A 40 -1.16 0.75 5.08
CA GLU A 40 0.00 0.88 5.96
C GLU A 40 -0.42 0.73 7.42
N TYR A 41 0.42 0.06 8.23
CA TYR A 41 0.16 -0.21 9.64
C TYR A 41 -1.15 -0.95 9.92
N PHE A 42 -1.61 -1.79 8.98
CA PHE A 42 -2.86 -2.54 9.15
C PHE A 42 -2.89 -3.37 10.43
N CYS A 43 -1.75 -3.92 10.84
CA CYS A 43 -1.63 -4.80 12.01
C CYS A 43 -1.48 -4.04 13.34
N LEU A 44 -0.98 -2.78 13.31
CA LEU A 44 -0.78 -2.00 14.52
C LEU A 44 -0.73 -0.50 14.21
N LEU A 45 -1.64 0.26 14.80
CA LEU A 45 -1.50 1.71 14.95
C LEU A 45 -1.30 2.02 16.44
N GLY A 46 -0.05 1.89 16.90
CA GLY A 46 0.35 1.94 18.30
C GLY A 46 0.12 3.29 18.98
N ARG A 47 0.21 3.31 20.30
CA ARG A 47 0.14 4.54 21.11
C ARG A 47 1.45 5.31 21.07
N ARG A 48 2.58 4.61 20.93
CA ARG A 48 3.94 5.16 20.81
C ARG A 48 4.60 4.59 19.57
N ASP A 49 5.53 5.34 18.98
CA ASP A 49 6.27 4.88 17.80
C ASP A 49 7.08 3.60 18.05
N THR A 50 7.50 3.38 19.31
CA THR A 50 8.24 2.19 19.74
C THR A 50 7.38 0.93 19.88
N ASP A 51 6.04 1.04 19.88
CA ASP A 51 5.17 -0.14 20.04
C ASP A 51 5.36 -1.16 18.91
N LYS A 52 5.74 -0.69 17.71
CA LYS A 52 6.03 -1.56 16.57
C LYS A 52 7.26 -2.46 16.78
N LEU A 53 8.18 -2.11 17.66
CA LEU A 53 9.34 -2.94 18.00
C LEU A 53 8.93 -4.25 18.68
N THR A 54 7.83 -4.23 19.47
CA THR A 54 7.33 -5.41 20.18
C THR A 54 6.64 -6.44 19.28
N LEU A 55 6.23 -5.99 18.08
CA LEU A 55 5.59 -6.84 17.05
C LEU A 55 6.51 -7.13 15.88
N ALA A 56 7.81 -6.84 16.01
CA ALA A 56 8.78 -7.08 14.94
C ALA A 56 8.88 -8.58 14.62
N GLU A 57 8.63 -8.95 13.38
CA GLU A 57 8.73 -10.32 12.90
C GLU A 57 10.00 -10.54 12.09
N ALA A 58 10.62 -11.72 12.24
CA ALA A 58 11.68 -12.16 11.34
C ALA A 58 11.09 -12.64 10.00
N PRO A 59 11.84 -12.56 8.88
CA PRO A 59 11.37 -13.06 7.59
C PRO A 59 10.90 -14.52 7.65
N GLY A 60 9.70 -14.80 7.17
CA GLY A 60 9.08 -16.12 7.16
C GLY A 60 8.55 -16.60 8.52
N GLN A 61 8.55 -15.76 9.53
CA GLN A 61 8.13 -16.14 10.89
C GLN A 61 7.23 -15.07 11.50
N GLY A 62 6.25 -15.51 12.28
CA GLY A 62 5.40 -14.65 13.06
C GLY A 62 3.92 -14.69 12.66
N PRO A 63 3.03 -14.28 13.58
CA PRO A 63 1.58 -14.39 13.40
C PRO A 63 1.02 -13.49 12.31
N ILE A 64 1.64 -12.34 12.01
CA ILE A 64 1.16 -11.42 10.99
C ILE A 64 1.41 -12.00 9.60
N GLN A 65 2.63 -12.50 9.34
CA GLN A 65 2.97 -13.17 8.09
C GLN A 65 2.15 -14.44 7.88
N GLN A 66 1.97 -15.23 8.94
CA GLN A 66 1.14 -16.44 8.89
C GLN A 66 -0.31 -16.10 8.54
N PHE A 67 -0.90 -15.08 9.18
CA PHE A 67 -2.24 -14.60 8.88
C PHE A 67 -2.41 -14.23 7.39
N LEU A 68 -1.47 -13.44 6.83
CA LEU A 68 -1.51 -13.02 5.43
C LEU A 68 -1.40 -14.21 4.46
N SER A 69 -0.50 -15.15 4.74
CA SER A 69 -0.33 -16.39 3.98
C SER A 69 -1.60 -17.25 3.97
N ASP A 70 -2.19 -17.45 5.14
CA ASP A 70 -3.40 -18.27 5.30
C ASP A 70 -4.63 -17.59 4.65
N ALA A 71 -4.75 -16.27 4.76
CA ALA A 71 -5.81 -15.52 4.11
C ALA A 71 -5.69 -15.59 2.59
N ALA A 72 -4.49 -15.42 2.04
CA ALA A 72 -4.24 -15.53 0.60
C ALA A 72 -4.63 -16.92 0.07
N ARG A 73 -4.19 -17.98 0.76
CA ARG A 73 -4.49 -19.37 0.40
C ARG A 73 -5.98 -19.69 0.53
N ARG A 74 -6.60 -19.27 1.64
CA ARG A 74 -8.02 -19.55 1.93
C ARG A 74 -8.95 -18.96 0.88
N HIS A 75 -8.66 -17.75 0.42
CA HIS A 75 -9.51 -17.02 -0.51
C HIS A 75 -9.04 -17.07 -1.96
N GLY A 76 -7.88 -17.71 -2.25
CA GLY A 76 -7.33 -17.76 -3.61
C GLY A 76 -6.94 -16.37 -4.16
N LEU A 77 -6.56 -15.43 -3.28
CA LEU A 77 -6.31 -14.03 -3.62
C LEU A 77 -4.82 -13.70 -3.65
N TRP A 78 -4.45 -12.76 -4.52
CA TRP A 78 -3.24 -11.97 -4.30
C TRP A 78 -3.49 -10.98 -3.17
N ILE A 79 -2.64 -10.99 -2.16
CA ILE A 79 -2.72 -10.04 -1.05
C ILE A 79 -1.47 -9.18 -1.01
N VAL A 80 -1.64 -7.87 -1.21
CA VAL A 80 -0.65 -6.86 -0.81
C VAL A 80 -0.89 -6.56 0.65
N GLY A 81 0.00 -7.04 1.52
CA GLY A 81 -0.19 -7.13 2.97
C GLY A 81 -0.04 -5.81 3.72
N GLY A 82 -0.38 -4.68 3.08
CA GLY A 82 -0.20 -3.38 3.72
C GLY A 82 1.24 -3.19 4.19
N THR A 83 1.41 -2.92 5.48
CA THR A 83 2.75 -2.99 6.08
C THR A 83 2.73 -3.63 7.47
N LEU A 84 3.85 -4.28 7.80
CA LEU A 84 4.15 -4.85 9.13
C LEU A 84 5.57 -4.47 9.55
N PRO A 85 5.86 -4.44 10.87
CA PRO A 85 7.20 -4.21 11.37
C PRO A 85 8.07 -5.45 11.14
N MET A 86 9.11 -5.32 10.33
CA MET A 86 10.08 -6.39 10.06
C MET A 86 11.36 -6.13 10.85
N ALA A 87 11.84 -7.15 11.56
CA ALA A 87 13.04 -7.07 12.38
C ALA A 87 14.29 -6.75 11.52
N VAL A 88 15.15 -5.89 12.04
CA VAL A 88 16.46 -5.57 11.45
C VAL A 88 17.53 -6.33 12.20
N GLN A 89 18.35 -7.10 11.47
CA GLN A 89 19.40 -7.90 12.08
C GLN A 89 20.42 -6.99 12.78
N GLY A 90 20.70 -7.28 14.06
CA GLY A 90 21.65 -6.52 14.86
C GLY A 90 21.18 -5.14 15.34
N ARG A 91 19.91 -4.76 15.07
CA ARG A 91 19.33 -3.47 15.45
C ARG A 91 17.99 -3.66 16.20
N PRO A 92 18.01 -4.07 17.48
CA PRO A 92 16.76 -4.31 18.24
C PRO A 92 15.95 -3.05 18.51
N ASP A 93 16.54 -1.89 18.31
CA ASP A 93 15.96 -0.55 18.45
C ASP A 93 15.28 -0.04 17.17
N GLN A 94 15.35 -0.80 16.07
CA GLN A 94 14.76 -0.43 14.78
C GLN A 94 14.03 -1.60 14.11
N VAL A 95 13.04 -1.25 13.29
CA VAL A 95 12.35 -2.17 12.39
C VAL A 95 12.24 -1.55 11.00
N ARG A 96 11.98 -2.36 9.98
CA ARG A 96 11.57 -1.87 8.67
C ARG A 96 10.05 -1.84 8.57
N ASN A 97 9.53 -0.82 7.92
CA ASN A 97 8.12 -0.74 7.54
C ASN A 97 7.95 -1.49 6.21
N THR A 98 7.62 -2.77 6.31
CA THR A 98 7.72 -3.73 5.20
C THR A 98 6.35 -4.09 4.64
N CYS A 99 6.20 -4.00 3.32
CA CYS A 99 5.09 -4.56 2.57
C CYS A 99 5.49 -5.92 2.01
N LEU A 100 4.75 -6.97 2.41
CA LEU A 100 4.88 -8.29 1.82
C LEU A 100 3.71 -8.58 0.88
N VAL A 101 3.99 -9.28 -0.21
CA VAL A 101 2.96 -9.74 -1.15
C VAL A 101 2.87 -11.26 -1.10
N PHE A 102 1.65 -11.76 -0.97
CA PHE A 102 1.35 -13.20 -0.96
C PHE A 102 0.56 -13.57 -2.21
N GLY A 103 0.95 -14.66 -2.85
CA GLY A 103 0.20 -15.26 -3.94
C GLY A 103 -0.98 -16.09 -3.46
N PRO A 104 -1.88 -16.53 -4.37
CA PRO A 104 -3.07 -17.33 -4.03
C PRO A 104 -2.76 -18.68 -3.37
N ASP A 105 -1.54 -19.17 -3.46
CA ASP A 105 -1.04 -20.37 -2.77
C ASP A 105 -0.50 -20.09 -1.36
N GLY A 106 -0.52 -18.81 -0.91
CA GLY A 106 0.00 -18.36 0.36
C GLY A 106 1.52 -18.15 0.40
N GLY A 107 2.20 -18.33 -0.73
CA GLY A 107 3.64 -18.07 -0.82
C GLY A 107 3.97 -16.58 -0.95
N VAL A 108 5.07 -16.14 -0.31
CA VAL A 108 5.60 -14.79 -0.49
C VAL A 108 6.09 -14.60 -1.93
N ARG A 109 5.69 -13.53 -2.59
CA ARG A 109 6.04 -13.20 -3.98
C ARG A 109 6.90 -11.96 -4.11
N ALA A 110 6.76 -11.01 -3.19
CA ALA A 110 7.57 -9.80 -3.15
C ALA A 110 7.68 -9.27 -1.72
N ARG A 111 8.75 -8.53 -1.48
CA ARG A 111 8.99 -7.75 -0.28
C ARG A 111 9.46 -6.36 -0.69
N TYR A 112 8.82 -5.33 -0.14
CA TYR A 112 9.22 -3.95 -0.29
C TYR A 112 9.39 -3.32 1.09
N ASP A 113 10.55 -2.77 1.37
CA ASP A 113 10.83 -1.99 2.57
C ASP A 113 10.69 -0.51 2.22
N LYS A 114 9.86 0.23 2.96
CA LYS A 114 9.58 1.66 2.71
C LYS A 114 10.88 2.46 2.57
N ILE A 115 11.03 3.16 1.44
CA ILE A 115 12.25 3.91 1.12
C ILE A 115 12.25 5.28 1.80
N HIS A 116 11.14 6.03 1.71
CA HIS A 116 11.07 7.40 2.22
C HIS A 116 10.35 7.42 3.57
N LEU A 117 11.10 7.73 4.61
CA LEU A 117 10.58 7.82 5.98
C LEU A 117 9.94 9.19 6.23
N PHE A 118 8.75 9.16 6.84
CA PHE A 118 7.97 10.37 7.06
C PHE A 118 8.53 11.21 8.20
N ALA A 119 8.78 12.49 7.91
CA ALA A 119 9.04 13.51 8.90
C ALA A 119 8.13 14.72 8.63
N PHE A 120 7.51 15.25 9.67
CA PHE A 120 6.62 16.41 9.59
C PHE A 120 6.56 17.11 10.94
N ASP A 121 6.71 18.44 10.93
CA ASP A 121 6.54 19.29 12.11
C ASP A 121 5.89 20.61 11.67
N ASN A 122 4.72 20.89 12.23
CA ASN A 122 4.01 22.16 12.00
C ASN A 122 3.79 22.95 13.31
N GLY A 123 4.51 22.60 14.40
CA GLY A 123 4.38 23.16 15.72
C GLY A 123 3.18 22.63 16.54
N ARG A 124 2.30 21.82 15.93
CA ARG A 124 1.15 21.15 16.59
C ARG A 124 1.24 19.62 16.49
N GLU A 125 1.65 19.14 15.34
CA GLU A 125 1.86 17.72 15.06
C GLU A 125 3.35 17.52 14.73
N GLN A 126 3.98 16.52 15.34
CA GLN A 126 5.35 16.16 15.08
C GLN A 126 5.46 14.66 14.81
N TYR A 127 6.08 14.30 13.71
CA TYR A 127 6.37 12.94 13.29
C TYR A 127 7.82 12.82 12.84
N ASP A 128 8.47 11.72 13.21
CA ASP A 128 9.82 11.37 12.76
C ASP A 128 9.99 9.84 12.78
N GLU A 129 9.69 9.22 11.64
CA GLU A 129 9.79 7.76 11.50
C GLU A 129 11.22 7.24 11.62
N ALA A 130 12.23 8.04 11.28
CA ALA A 130 13.63 7.62 11.30
C ALA A 130 14.16 7.25 12.69
N ARG A 131 13.46 7.67 13.75
CA ARG A 131 13.80 7.29 15.13
C ARG A 131 13.67 5.80 15.40
N VAL A 132 12.76 5.12 14.71
CA VAL A 132 12.39 3.70 14.96
C VAL A 132 12.48 2.87 13.71
N LEU A 133 12.43 3.49 12.51
CA LEU A 133 12.46 2.78 11.26
C LEU A 133 13.82 2.89 10.57
N GLU A 134 14.27 1.76 10.04
CA GLU A 134 15.33 1.70 9.04
C GLU A 134 14.71 1.74 7.65
N ARG A 135 15.23 2.61 6.77
CA ARG A 135 14.74 2.76 5.39
C ARG A 135 15.14 1.56 4.51
N GLY A 136 14.31 1.28 3.49
CA GLY A 136 14.71 0.48 2.33
C GLY A 136 15.47 1.31 1.30
N ASP A 137 15.87 0.69 0.20
CA ASP A 137 16.67 1.31 -0.86
C ASP A 137 16.33 0.80 -2.28
N GLU A 138 15.50 -0.24 -2.41
CA GLU A 138 15.19 -0.86 -3.69
C GLU A 138 13.75 -0.66 -4.14
N PRO A 139 13.50 -0.15 -5.37
CA PRO A 139 12.18 -0.19 -6.00
C PRO A 139 11.78 -1.64 -6.30
N VAL A 140 10.55 -2.04 -5.96
CA VAL A 140 10.06 -3.40 -6.13
C VAL A 140 8.78 -3.44 -6.94
N ALA A 141 8.71 -4.34 -7.92
CA ALA A 141 7.49 -4.72 -8.62
C ALA A 141 7.37 -6.24 -8.72
N PHE A 142 6.16 -6.75 -8.86
CA PHE A 142 5.85 -8.17 -8.99
C PHE A 142 4.79 -8.40 -10.06
N MET A 143 4.61 -9.66 -10.47
CA MET A 143 3.56 -10.07 -11.39
C MET A 143 2.39 -10.68 -10.64
N ALA A 144 1.17 -10.18 -10.86
CA ALA A 144 -0.07 -10.71 -10.33
C ALA A 144 -1.10 -10.87 -11.45
N ALA A 145 -1.59 -12.07 -11.68
CA ALA A 145 -2.62 -12.36 -12.68
C ALA A 145 -2.35 -11.73 -14.07
N GLY A 146 -1.10 -11.75 -14.51
CA GLY A 146 -0.66 -11.20 -15.80
C GLY A 146 -0.38 -9.69 -15.83
N HIS A 147 -0.51 -8.98 -14.69
CA HIS A 147 -0.25 -7.55 -14.56
C HIS A 147 1.00 -7.28 -13.72
N ARG A 148 1.79 -6.30 -14.14
CA ARG A 148 2.95 -5.84 -13.37
C ARG A 148 2.50 -4.78 -12.35
N VAL A 149 2.72 -5.05 -11.07
CA VAL A 149 2.32 -4.22 -9.93
C VAL A 149 3.55 -3.65 -9.25
N GLY A 150 3.67 -2.33 -9.20
CA GLY A 150 4.72 -1.62 -8.47
C GLY A 150 4.30 -1.33 -7.03
N LEU A 151 5.24 -1.46 -6.10
CA LEU A 151 5.03 -1.22 -4.67
C LEU A 151 5.60 0.11 -4.23
N SER A 152 4.89 0.78 -3.36
CA SER A 152 5.29 1.96 -2.61
C SER A 152 4.52 2.00 -1.29
N VAL A 153 4.91 2.87 -0.34
CA VAL A 153 4.21 3.02 0.95
C VAL A 153 4.10 4.50 1.32
N CYS A 154 2.88 5.01 1.41
CA CYS A 154 2.53 6.27 2.06
C CYS A 154 3.37 7.47 1.61
N TYR A 155 4.40 7.84 2.38
CA TYR A 155 5.25 9.00 2.12
C TYR A 155 6.00 8.91 0.78
N ASP A 156 6.25 7.69 0.29
CA ASP A 156 6.80 7.45 -1.05
C ASP A 156 5.99 8.17 -2.16
N LEU A 157 4.68 8.39 -1.92
CA LEU A 157 3.80 9.08 -2.85
C LEU A 157 4.29 10.49 -3.23
N ARG A 158 5.14 11.12 -2.41
CA ARG A 158 5.70 12.45 -2.67
C ARG A 158 6.90 12.44 -3.59
N PHE A 159 7.47 11.28 -3.88
CA PHE A 159 8.73 11.11 -4.61
C PHE A 159 8.48 10.47 -5.98
N PRO A 160 8.26 11.28 -7.05
CA PRO A 160 7.99 10.77 -8.39
C PRO A 160 9.12 9.90 -8.93
N GLU A 161 10.34 10.05 -8.42
CA GLU A 161 11.53 9.30 -8.82
C GLU A 161 11.34 7.79 -8.64
N LEU A 162 10.72 7.36 -7.52
CA LEU A 162 10.41 5.95 -7.27
C LEU A 162 9.48 5.38 -8.35
N TYR A 163 8.42 6.10 -8.68
CA TYR A 163 7.44 5.66 -9.67
C TYR A 163 8.02 5.64 -11.08
N ARG A 164 8.89 6.61 -11.38
CA ARG A 164 9.63 6.63 -12.66
C ARG A 164 10.65 5.51 -12.74
N ALA A 165 11.34 5.16 -11.65
CA ALA A 165 12.21 3.99 -11.59
C ALA A 165 11.42 2.69 -11.83
N LEU A 166 10.23 2.55 -11.25
CA LEU A 166 9.34 1.42 -11.48
C LEU A 166 8.85 1.36 -12.93
N ALA A 167 8.47 2.51 -13.53
CA ALA A 167 7.96 2.57 -14.90
C ALA A 167 9.05 2.27 -15.94
N PHE A 168 10.32 2.56 -15.65
CA PHE A 168 11.45 2.43 -16.57
C PHE A 168 12.52 1.43 -16.08
N ALA A 169 12.12 0.43 -15.32
CA ALA A 169 13.03 -0.63 -14.89
C ALA A 169 13.63 -1.35 -16.12
N PRO A 170 14.96 -1.52 -16.20
CA PRO A 170 15.62 -2.11 -17.36
C PRO A 170 15.06 -3.48 -17.72
N GLY A 171 14.71 -3.65 -19.01
CA GLY A 171 14.19 -4.92 -19.53
C GLY A 171 12.79 -5.31 -19.06
N GLN A 172 12.09 -4.40 -18.40
CA GLN A 172 10.73 -4.62 -17.91
C GLN A 172 9.73 -3.68 -18.57
N PRO A 173 8.48 -4.14 -18.81
CA PRO A 173 7.42 -3.23 -19.25
C PRO A 173 7.05 -2.25 -18.11
N PRO A 174 6.44 -1.10 -18.42
CA PRO A 174 5.87 -0.23 -17.38
C PRO A 174 4.89 -0.98 -16.49
N CYS A 175 4.77 -0.56 -15.21
CA CYS A 175 3.76 -1.13 -14.31
C CYS A 175 2.34 -0.86 -14.84
N ASP A 176 1.46 -1.84 -14.72
CA ASP A 176 0.03 -1.69 -15.01
C ASP A 176 -0.73 -1.12 -13.81
N VAL A 177 -0.21 -1.38 -12.62
CA VAL A 177 -0.76 -0.94 -11.34
C VAL A 177 0.35 -0.42 -10.43
N LEU A 178 0.10 0.65 -9.71
CA LEU A 178 0.89 1.10 -8.57
C LEU A 178 0.08 0.91 -7.30
N CYS A 179 0.67 0.28 -6.29
CA CYS A 179 0.04 0.07 -5.00
C CYS A 179 0.66 0.99 -3.96
N VAL A 180 -0.21 1.70 -3.20
CA VAL A 180 0.18 2.77 -2.26
C VAL A 180 -0.52 2.58 -0.90
N PRO A 181 -0.21 1.51 -0.13
CA PRO A 181 -0.68 1.38 1.25
C PRO A 181 -0.30 2.59 2.09
N SER A 182 -1.26 3.18 2.83
CA SER A 182 -1.01 4.47 3.47
C SER A 182 -1.70 4.64 4.81
N ALA A 183 -1.09 5.51 5.64
CA ALA A 183 -1.66 6.08 6.86
C ALA A 183 -1.45 7.61 6.87
N PHE A 184 -1.90 8.30 5.82
CA PHE A 184 -1.74 9.75 5.68
C PHE A 184 -2.39 10.49 6.84
N THR A 185 -1.69 11.45 7.42
CA THR A 185 -2.27 12.36 8.43
C THR A 185 -3.45 13.10 7.82
N TYR A 186 -4.43 13.46 8.64
CA TYR A 186 -5.61 14.19 8.18
C TYR A 186 -5.20 15.49 7.46
N THR A 187 -4.30 16.27 8.07
CA THR A 187 -3.86 17.58 7.57
C THR A 187 -3.24 17.49 6.17
N THR A 188 -2.29 16.58 5.98
CA THR A 188 -1.61 16.45 4.69
C THR A 188 -2.44 15.67 3.67
N GLY A 189 -3.30 14.76 4.13
CA GLY A 189 -4.18 13.98 3.28
C GLY A 189 -5.23 14.85 2.60
N GLN A 190 -5.89 15.72 3.35
CA GLN A 190 -6.88 16.66 2.84
C GLN A 190 -6.31 17.53 1.70
N ALA A 191 -5.05 17.94 1.82
CA ALA A 191 -4.44 18.84 0.84
C ALA A 191 -3.83 18.11 -0.37
N HIS A 192 -3.30 16.89 -0.20
CA HIS A 192 -2.38 16.32 -1.19
C HIS A 192 -2.76 14.93 -1.70
N TRP A 193 -3.57 14.15 -0.96
CA TRP A 193 -3.78 12.72 -1.22
C TRP A 193 -4.30 12.43 -2.62
N GLU A 194 -5.47 12.94 -2.96
CA GLU A 194 -6.09 12.72 -4.26
C GLU A 194 -5.23 13.28 -5.40
N LEU A 195 -4.72 14.51 -5.23
CA LEU A 195 -3.89 15.17 -6.23
C LEU A 195 -2.67 14.30 -6.60
N LEU A 196 -1.94 13.80 -5.59
CA LEU A 196 -0.75 13.01 -5.83
C LEU A 196 -1.06 11.63 -6.43
N LEU A 197 -2.10 10.94 -5.97
CA LEU A 197 -2.49 9.64 -6.54
C LEU A 197 -2.86 9.76 -8.01
N ARG A 198 -3.66 10.78 -8.36
CA ARG A 198 -4.04 11.05 -9.75
C ARG A 198 -2.83 11.44 -10.62
N ALA A 199 -1.89 12.22 -10.06
CA ALA A 199 -0.65 12.53 -10.74
C ALA A 199 0.16 11.25 -11.04
N ARG A 200 0.31 10.33 -10.07
CA ARG A 200 1.02 9.06 -10.29
C ARG A 200 0.36 8.19 -11.35
N ALA A 201 -0.97 8.14 -11.38
CA ALA A 201 -1.71 7.41 -12.41
C ALA A 201 -1.45 7.99 -13.81
N VAL A 202 -1.59 9.31 -13.97
CA VAL A 202 -1.48 10.00 -15.26
C VAL A 202 -0.04 9.96 -15.81
N GLU A 203 0.96 10.31 -14.99
CA GLU A 203 2.35 10.39 -15.45
C GLU A 203 2.96 9.04 -15.79
N ASN A 204 2.49 7.95 -15.14
CA ASN A 204 2.96 6.59 -15.39
C ASN A 204 1.99 5.76 -16.24
N GLN A 205 0.86 6.34 -16.65
CA GLN A 205 -0.17 5.72 -17.50
C GLN A 205 -0.55 4.32 -16.99
N CYS A 206 -0.95 4.26 -15.71
CA CYS A 206 -1.27 3.03 -15.00
C CYS A 206 -2.40 3.24 -14.00
N TYR A 207 -3.00 2.15 -13.54
CA TYR A 207 -3.93 2.20 -12.40
C TYR A 207 -3.17 2.48 -11.11
N VAL A 208 -3.85 3.12 -10.14
CA VAL A 208 -3.35 3.28 -8.77
C VAL A 208 -4.37 2.68 -7.82
N ILE A 209 -3.92 1.76 -6.95
CA ILE A 209 -4.69 1.22 -5.84
C ILE A 209 -4.10 1.74 -4.52
N ALA A 210 -4.89 2.49 -3.76
CA ALA A 210 -4.43 3.22 -2.59
C ALA A 210 -5.29 2.90 -1.36
N PRO A 211 -5.04 1.76 -0.69
CA PRO A 211 -5.68 1.44 0.59
C PRO A 211 -5.12 2.34 1.69
N ALA A 212 -6.00 2.87 2.54
CA ALA A 212 -5.63 3.84 3.56
C ALA A 212 -6.21 3.53 4.94
N GLN A 213 -5.52 3.99 5.98
CA GLN A 213 -6.11 4.14 7.30
C GLN A 213 -7.06 5.35 7.29
N GLY A 214 -8.30 5.19 7.78
CA GLY A 214 -9.34 6.22 7.58
C GLY A 214 -10.27 6.41 8.76
N GLY A 215 -9.93 7.32 9.67
CA GLY A 215 -10.75 7.66 10.81
C GLY A 215 -9.98 8.21 12.00
N THR A 216 -10.62 8.26 13.16
CA THR A 216 -9.98 8.59 14.43
C THR A 216 -9.61 7.31 15.17
N HIS A 217 -8.34 7.15 15.47
CA HIS A 217 -7.77 5.95 16.11
C HIS A 217 -7.78 6.08 17.63
N GLU A 218 -7.72 4.95 18.35
CA GLU A 218 -7.74 4.90 19.83
C GLU A 218 -6.57 5.65 20.48
N ASN A 219 -5.47 5.87 19.75
CA ASN A 219 -4.33 6.67 20.21
C ASN A 219 -4.52 8.19 20.03
N GLY A 220 -5.70 8.63 19.56
CA GLY A 220 -6.05 10.02 19.30
C GLY A 220 -5.61 10.56 17.93
N ARG A 221 -4.83 9.79 17.15
CA ARG A 221 -4.44 10.20 15.78
C ARG A 221 -5.64 10.15 14.86
N ARG A 222 -5.71 11.09 13.93
CA ARG A 222 -6.66 11.08 12.84
C ARG A 222 -5.94 10.91 11.51
N THR A 223 -6.38 9.91 10.73
CA THR A 223 -5.90 9.67 9.38
C THR A 223 -6.96 10.05 8.35
N TRP A 224 -6.51 10.39 7.14
CA TRP A 224 -7.36 10.98 6.11
C TRP A 224 -8.38 10.01 5.53
N GLY A 225 -8.05 8.70 5.45
CA GLY A 225 -8.89 7.75 4.74
C GLY A 225 -8.83 7.94 3.24
N HIS A 226 -10.00 8.03 2.63
CA HIS A 226 -10.14 8.19 1.18
C HIS A 226 -9.38 7.11 0.42
N SER A 227 -9.47 5.84 0.91
CA SER A 227 -9.00 4.71 0.11
C SER A 227 -9.63 4.80 -1.27
N MET A 228 -8.81 4.76 -2.32
CA MET A 228 -9.32 4.96 -3.67
C MET A 228 -8.61 4.10 -4.70
N ILE A 229 -9.27 3.93 -5.84
CA ILE A 229 -8.70 3.37 -7.04
C ILE A 229 -8.81 4.42 -8.14
N VAL A 230 -7.69 4.69 -8.81
CA VAL A 230 -7.58 5.70 -9.87
C VAL A 230 -7.25 4.99 -11.18
N GLY A 231 -7.93 5.38 -12.26
CA GLY A 231 -7.70 4.88 -13.60
C GLY A 231 -6.50 5.54 -14.28
N PRO A 232 -6.02 4.98 -15.40
CA PRO A 232 -4.79 5.43 -16.08
C PRO A 232 -4.91 6.81 -16.73
N TRP A 233 -6.11 7.36 -16.85
CA TRP A 233 -6.37 8.72 -17.33
C TRP A 233 -6.55 9.73 -16.19
N GLY A 234 -6.43 9.28 -14.93
CA GLY A 234 -6.53 10.11 -13.73
C GLY A 234 -7.93 10.22 -13.14
N GLU A 235 -8.91 9.48 -13.66
CA GLU A 235 -10.26 9.39 -13.10
C GLU A 235 -10.28 8.60 -11.78
N VAL A 236 -11.00 9.10 -10.79
CA VAL A 236 -11.26 8.34 -9.55
C VAL A 236 -12.38 7.35 -9.84
N LEU A 237 -12.04 6.06 -9.92
CA LEU A 237 -12.99 4.98 -10.24
C LEU A 237 -13.88 4.63 -9.05
N ALA A 238 -13.30 4.63 -7.86
CA ALA A 238 -14.00 4.39 -6.60
C ALA A 238 -13.23 5.00 -5.43
N CYS A 239 -13.96 5.44 -4.41
CA CYS A 239 -13.38 6.05 -3.20
C CYS A 239 -14.27 5.76 -1.98
N ARG A 240 -13.63 5.53 -0.82
CA ARG A 240 -14.27 5.47 0.49
C ARG A 240 -13.65 6.51 1.42
N GLN A 241 -14.46 7.45 1.89
CA GLN A 241 -13.96 8.58 2.66
C GLN A 241 -13.47 8.18 4.06
N GLU A 242 -14.31 7.60 4.90
CA GLU A 242 -14.00 7.28 6.30
C GLU A 242 -14.53 5.87 6.70
N GLY A 243 -14.02 5.36 7.82
CA GLY A 243 -14.42 4.08 8.40
C GLY A 243 -13.92 2.86 7.63
N GLU A 244 -14.14 1.68 8.19
CA GLU A 244 -13.73 0.42 7.57
C GLU A 244 -14.56 0.08 6.33
N GLY A 245 -13.95 -0.54 5.33
CA GLY A 245 -14.67 -1.06 4.18
C GLY A 245 -13.79 -1.40 2.99
N VAL A 246 -14.44 -1.87 1.93
CA VAL A 246 -13.80 -2.31 0.69
C VAL A 246 -14.13 -1.35 -0.44
N VAL A 247 -13.12 -0.95 -1.19
CA VAL A 247 -13.23 -0.16 -2.42
C VAL A 247 -12.87 -1.06 -3.59
N LEU A 248 -13.75 -1.18 -4.56
CA LEU A 248 -13.61 -2.11 -5.68
C LEU A 248 -13.59 -1.38 -7.02
N ALA A 249 -12.75 -1.82 -7.94
CA ALA A 249 -12.79 -1.41 -9.34
C ALA A 249 -12.28 -2.54 -10.25
N GLU A 250 -12.63 -2.44 -11.53
CA GLU A 250 -12.08 -3.29 -12.58
C GLU A 250 -10.82 -2.67 -13.17
N LEU A 251 -9.74 -3.44 -13.21
CA LEU A 251 -8.59 -3.16 -14.05
C LEU A 251 -8.90 -3.66 -15.46
N ASP A 252 -9.11 -2.73 -16.39
CA ASP A 252 -9.38 -3.00 -17.79
C ASP A 252 -8.08 -2.86 -18.61
N SER A 253 -7.57 -3.98 -19.10
CA SER A 253 -6.34 -4.02 -19.90
C SER A 253 -6.52 -3.35 -21.27
N ALA A 254 -7.74 -3.37 -21.82
CA ALA A 254 -8.02 -2.70 -23.10
C ALA A 254 -7.96 -1.17 -22.91
N ARG A 255 -8.57 -0.64 -21.83
CA ARG A 255 -8.49 0.78 -21.48
C ARG A 255 -7.06 1.23 -21.23
N LEU A 256 -6.26 0.42 -20.52
CA LEU A 256 -4.86 0.71 -20.28
C LEU A 256 -4.05 0.80 -21.59
N ALA A 257 -4.25 -0.15 -22.49
CA ALA A 257 -3.61 -0.16 -23.80
C ALA A 257 -4.04 1.04 -24.66
N GLU A 258 -5.33 1.37 -24.67
CA GLU A 258 -5.88 2.54 -25.36
C GLU A 258 -5.21 3.85 -24.91
N VAL A 259 -5.13 4.07 -23.58
CA VAL A 259 -4.50 5.26 -23.00
C VAL A 259 -3.04 5.39 -23.44
N ARG A 260 -2.28 4.30 -23.36
CA ARG A 260 -0.86 4.27 -23.76
C ARG A 260 -0.65 4.45 -25.27
N GLN A 261 -1.62 4.01 -26.08
CA GLN A 261 -1.59 4.19 -27.54
C GLN A 261 -1.97 5.61 -27.96
N GLN A 262 -3.02 6.18 -27.36
CA GLN A 262 -3.51 7.53 -27.70
C GLN A 262 -2.52 8.61 -27.26
N LEU A 263 -1.85 8.44 -26.13
CA LEU A 263 -0.86 9.37 -25.60
C LEU A 263 0.42 8.62 -25.21
N PRO A 264 1.34 8.31 -26.14
CA PRO A 264 2.54 7.50 -25.86
C PRO A 264 3.61 8.26 -25.07
N ALA A 265 3.22 8.95 -23.97
CA ALA A 265 4.09 9.80 -23.17
C ALA A 265 5.28 9.05 -22.56
N LEU A 266 5.10 7.77 -22.19
CA LEU A 266 6.18 6.93 -21.67
C LEU A 266 7.30 6.71 -22.70
N GLN A 267 6.97 6.70 -24.01
CA GLN A 267 7.94 6.54 -25.10
C GLN A 267 8.62 7.86 -25.49
N HIS A 268 8.04 9.00 -25.10
CA HIS A 268 8.56 10.33 -25.40
C HIS A 268 9.57 10.85 -24.37
N ARG A 269 9.84 10.06 -23.32
CA ARG A 269 10.84 10.41 -22.30
C ARG A 269 12.22 10.64 -22.94
N ARG A 270 12.96 11.68 -22.44
CA ARG A 270 14.32 12.06 -22.92
C ARG A 270 15.37 12.03 -21.79
N LEU A 271 14.96 12.11 -20.49
CA LEU A 271 15.84 12.15 -19.33
C LEU A 271 15.71 10.88 -18.51
#